data_b6ba320bb53bb59e28e77ef784435182
#
_entry.id   b6ba320bb53bb59e28e77ef784435182
#
_cell.length_a   1.000
_cell.length_b   1.000
_cell.length_c   1.000
_cell.angle_alpha   90.00
_cell.angle_beta   90.00
_cell.angle_gamma   90.00
#
_symmetry.space_group_name_H-M   'P 1'
#
loop_
_entity.id
_entity.type
_entity.pdbx_description
1 polymer ?
#
loop_
_entity_poly.entity_id
_entity_poly.type
_entity_poly.pdbx_seq_one_letter_code
_entity_poly.pdbx_strand_id
1 'polypeptide(L)'
;MLRPLALQISPPGATPLTPEQKRFNLLLVKIEAARTRLTTWQENMPLFAQAHAQRVAPLEAALMVERRAWLDELDTAAGQTGWTRSERETLSETIVDLAAMLIEISLNEDEIPALKSLFNKHSTVDFDSEARHGLQAMKGLFEAISGLDLGDDDVASEDELMQRAQAQMHARDGRAEQPAGRGAAVPGGAARNRSARRPSKAQLKREEEARQITQTVREVFRKLASALHPDRATDDADRSAKTTMMQRVNRAYEANNLLALLELQLEIEQVDRDHIANAPAERVRHFNQLLAEQLQELQQEIEDIEIRFCDQYFVIVDRRLDPAKLTRVLDDDVRDLRAAQSMQGRDRKMLLDRPSARRWLKRRRQEMRDDAMDDFTF
;
A
#
# COMPACT_ATOMS: atom_id res chain seq x y z
N MET A 1 23.64 17.66 -1.59
CA MET A 1 23.81 16.48 -2.46
C MET A 1 23.84 16.94 -3.91
N LEU A 2 24.83 16.49 -4.69
CA LEU A 2 24.84 16.74 -6.14
C LEU A 2 23.70 15.94 -6.77
N ARG A 3 22.98 16.55 -7.72
CA ARG A 3 21.83 15.88 -8.37
C ARG A 3 22.33 14.78 -9.31
N PRO A 4 21.67 13.61 -9.38
CA PRO A 4 21.99 12.53 -10.32
C PRO A 4 22.11 13.00 -11.77
N LEU A 5 21.40 14.05 -12.14
CA LEU A 5 21.46 14.69 -13.46
C LEU A 5 22.87 15.21 -13.83
N ALA A 6 23.75 15.45 -12.85
CA ALA A 6 25.13 15.84 -13.08
C ALA A 6 25.99 14.69 -13.65
N LEU A 7 25.52 13.44 -13.51
CA LEU A 7 26.16 12.23 -14.05
C LEU A 7 25.76 11.91 -15.50
N GLN A 8 24.85 12.68 -16.10
CA GLN A 8 24.39 12.41 -17.46
C GLN A 8 25.55 12.45 -18.45
N ILE A 9 25.59 11.45 -19.31
CA ILE A 9 26.54 11.36 -20.41
C ILE A 9 26.11 12.36 -21.48
N SER A 10 27.01 13.28 -21.82
CA SER A 10 26.85 14.18 -22.97
C SER A 10 27.48 13.56 -24.21
N PRO A 11 26.94 13.78 -25.42
CA PRO A 11 27.53 13.26 -26.61
C PRO A 11 28.93 13.92 -26.84
N PRO A 12 29.97 13.14 -27.06
CA PRO A 12 31.30 13.68 -27.39
C PRO A 12 31.27 14.25 -28.83
N GLY A 13 31.14 15.57 -28.96
CA GLY A 13 31.09 16.25 -30.26
C GLY A 13 29.86 15.90 -31.11
N ALA A 14 30.04 15.52 -32.35
CA ALA A 14 28.95 15.18 -33.28
C ALA A 14 28.45 13.73 -33.21
N THR A 15 29.04 12.90 -32.34
CA THR A 15 28.68 11.46 -32.25
C THR A 15 27.41 11.26 -31.40
N PRO A 16 26.36 10.62 -31.93
CA PRO A 16 25.13 10.37 -31.15
C PRO A 16 25.40 9.34 -30.04
N LEU A 17 24.68 9.50 -28.89
CA LEU A 17 24.74 8.56 -27.78
C LEU A 17 24.32 7.16 -28.24
N THR A 18 25.01 6.15 -27.74
CA THR A 18 24.64 4.74 -27.91
C THR A 18 23.29 4.42 -27.19
N PRO A 19 22.60 3.35 -27.58
CA PRO A 19 21.35 2.95 -26.87
C PRO A 19 21.56 2.77 -25.38
N GLU A 20 22.67 2.19 -24.95
CA GLU A 20 22.96 1.96 -23.51
C GLU A 20 23.25 3.28 -22.78
N GLN A 21 23.92 4.25 -23.39
CA GLN A 21 24.12 5.59 -22.82
C GLN A 21 22.81 6.37 -22.68
N LYS A 22 21.91 6.25 -23.68
CA LYS A 22 20.56 6.84 -23.61
C LYS A 22 19.76 6.23 -22.45
N ARG A 23 19.84 4.89 -22.29
CA ARG A 23 19.19 4.18 -21.21
C ARG A 23 19.74 4.61 -19.85
N PHE A 24 21.05 4.77 -19.73
CA PHE A 24 21.71 5.28 -18.52
C PHE A 24 21.16 6.65 -18.12
N ASN A 25 21.15 7.60 -19.05
CA ASN A 25 20.62 8.94 -18.79
C ASN A 25 19.11 8.91 -18.40
N LEU A 26 18.33 8.06 -19.06
CA LEU A 26 16.90 7.89 -18.73
C LEU A 26 16.69 7.34 -17.32
N LEU A 27 17.51 6.38 -16.90
CA LEU A 27 17.44 5.81 -15.54
C LEU A 27 17.80 6.86 -14.50
N LEU A 28 18.81 7.69 -14.72
CA LEU A 28 19.14 8.80 -13.82
C LEU A 28 17.99 9.78 -13.65
N VAL A 29 17.30 10.15 -14.74
CA VAL A 29 16.12 11.03 -14.70
C VAL A 29 14.98 10.38 -13.90
N LYS A 30 14.72 9.10 -14.12
CA LYS A 30 13.66 8.37 -13.42
C LYS A 30 13.98 8.22 -11.92
N ILE A 31 15.21 7.95 -11.54
CA ILE A 31 15.63 7.85 -10.14
C ILE A 31 15.50 9.20 -9.45
N GLU A 32 15.90 10.29 -10.08
CA GLU A 32 15.75 11.64 -9.51
C GLU A 32 14.27 11.98 -9.30
N ALA A 33 13.41 11.66 -10.27
CA ALA A 33 11.97 11.84 -10.14
C ALA A 33 11.38 10.98 -9.00
N ALA A 34 11.83 9.73 -8.86
CA ALA A 34 11.41 8.84 -7.78
C ALA A 34 11.88 9.36 -6.41
N ARG A 35 13.14 9.78 -6.28
CA ARG A 35 13.67 10.40 -5.06
C ARG A 35 12.90 11.66 -4.67
N THR A 36 12.64 12.53 -5.63
CA THR A 36 11.83 13.74 -5.40
C THR A 36 10.44 13.39 -4.92
N ARG A 37 9.79 12.38 -5.55
CA ARG A 37 8.47 11.91 -5.13
C ARG A 37 8.48 11.34 -3.72
N LEU A 38 9.48 10.51 -3.38
CA LEU A 38 9.65 9.94 -2.04
C LEU A 38 9.84 11.04 -0.99
N THR A 39 10.73 12.01 -1.26
CA THR A 39 10.93 13.16 -0.37
C THR A 39 9.64 13.96 -0.19
N THR A 40 8.90 14.18 -1.27
CA THR A 40 7.60 14.89 -1.20
C THR A 40 6.59 14.12 -0.34
N TRP A 41 6.56 12.79 -0.41
CA TRP A 41 5.74 11.97 0.49
C TRP A 41 6.18 12.13 1.95
N GLN A 42 7.47 11.98 2.23
CA GLN A 42 8.03 12.09 3.58
C GLN A 42 7.78 13.46 4.23
N GLU A 43 7.82 14.53 3.44
CA GLU A 43 7.56 15.90 3.90
C GLU A 43 6.07 16.18 4.11
N ASN A 44 5.20 15.68 3.22
CA ASN A 44 3.77 16.02 3.25
C ASN A 44 2.92 15.08 4.11
N MET A 45 3.32 13.83 4.34
CA MET A 45 2.58 12.91 5.22
C MET A 45 2.36 13.47 6.65
N PRO A 46 3.40 13.96 7.36
CA PRO A 46 3.20 14.53 8.68
C PRO A 46 2.28 15.77 8.67
N LEU A 47 2.39 16.60 7.63
CA LEU A 47 1.54 17.78 7.47
C LEU A 47 0.09 17.39 7.22
N PHE A 48 -0.13 16.36 6.40
CA PHE A 48 -1.46 15.80 6.18
C PHE A 48 -2.03 15.22 7.47
N ALA A 49 -1.28 14.39 8.20
CA ALA A 49 -1.71 13.80 9.47
C ALA A 49 -2.13 14.88 10.48
N GLN A 50 -1.35 15.94 10.61
CA GLN A 50 -1.69 17.07 11.47
C GLN A 50 -2.97 17.78 11.01
N ALA A 51 -3.11 18.05 9.73
CA ALA A 51 -4.29 18.71 9.18
C ALA A 51 -5.55 17.82 9.28
N HIS A 52 -5.42 16.52 9.08
CA HIS A 52 -6.50 15.54 9.28
C HIS A 52 -6.98 15.55 10.74
N ALA A 53 -6.07 15.43 11.71
CA ALA A 53 -6.40 15.49 13.12
C ALA A 53 -7.10 16.80 13.55
N GLN A 54 -6.79 17.90 12.88
CA GLN A 54 -7.39 19.21 13.21
C GLN A 54 -8.73 19.49 12.49
N ARG A 55 -8.92 18.97 11.29
CA ARG A 55 -10.04 19.37 10.42
C ARG A 55 -11.06 18.25 10.20
N VAL A 56 -10.61 17.00 10.06
CA VAL A 56 -11.44 15.83 9.73
C VAL A 56 -11.87 15.10 11.01
N ALA A 57 -10.93 14.68 11.84
CA ALA A 57 -11.22 13.89 13.03
C ALA A 57 -12.28 14.50 13.99
N PRO A 58 -12.32 15.84 14.23
CA PRO A 58 -13.38 16.43 15.04
C PRO A 58 -14.77 16.33 14.39
N LEU A 59 -14.85 16.39 13.05
CA LEU A 59 -16.12 16.24 12.32
C LEU A 59 -16.60 14.80 12.33
N GLU A 60 -15.69 13.85 12.18
CA GLU A 60 -15.98 12.42 12.29
C GLU A 60 -16.52 12.09 13.69
N ALA A 61 -15.82 12.53 14.74
CA ALA A 61 -16.25 12.33 16.12
C ALA A 61 -17.63 12.94 16.39
N ALA A 62 -17.87 14.17 15.91
CA ALA A 62 -19.16 14.81 16.05
C ALA A 62 -20.27 14.06 15.31
N LEU A 63 -20.00 13.59 14.09
CA LEU A 63 -20.94 12.80 13.30
C LEU A 63 -21.28 11.45 13.99
N MET A 64 -20.30 10.80 14.63
CA MET A 64 -20.53 9.57 15.39
C MET A 64 -21.47 9.82 16.58
N VAL A 65 -21.23 10.89 17.34
CA VAL A 65 -22.13 11.28 18.44
C VAL A 65 -23.56 11.55 17.94
N GLU A 66 -23.68 12.24 16.82
CA GLU A 66 -24.98 12.53 16.21
C GLU A 66 -25.67 11.25 15.70
N ARG A 67 -24.93 10.31 15.09
CA ARG A 67 -25.45 9.02 14.63
C ARG A 67 -25.90 8.15 15.78
N ARG A 68 -25.18 8.16 16.89
CA ARG A 68 -25.57 7.44 18.10
C ARG A 68 -26.88 7.98 18.68
N ALA A 69 -26.98 9.30 18.85
CA ALA A 69 -28.20 9.95 19.30
C ALA A 69 -29.37 9.69 18.34
N TRP A 70 -29.10 9.69 17.04
CA TRP A 70 -30.10 9.37 16.02
C TRP A 70 -30.63 7.95 16.14
N LEU A 71 -29.77 6.96 16.40
CA LEU A 71 -30.16 5.57 16.63
C LEU A 71 -31.17 5.46 17.83
N ASP A 72 -30.90 6.15 18.93
CA ASP A 72 -31.78 6.15 20.12
C ASP A 72 -33.10 6.85 19.81
N GLU A 73 -33.11 7.92 19.02
CA GLU A 73 -34.33 8.60 18.57
C GLU A 73 -35.20 7.71 17.67
N LEU A 74 -34.56 6.96 16.76
CA LEU A 74 -35.25 6.00 15.88
C LEU A 74 -35.85 4.85 16.69
N ASP A 75 -35.12 4.30 17.65
CA ASP A 75 -35.64 3.25 18.55
C ASP A 75 -36.84 3.75 19.34
N THR A 76 -36.76 4.97 19.89
CA THR A 76 -37.87 5.62 20.58
C THR A 76 -39.10 5.80 19.67
N ALA A 77 -38.87 6.26 18.44
CA ALA A 77 -39.90 6.44 17.43
C ALA A 77 -40.56 5.10 17.04
N ALA A 78 -39.79 4.04 16.88
CA ALA A 78 -40.26 2.71 16.52
C ALA A 78 -41.21 2.12 17.61
N GLY A 79 -40.95 2.44 18.89
CA GLY A 79 -41.80 2.05 20.03
C GLY A 79 -43.15 2.76 20.09
N GLN A 80 -43.37 3.86 19.35
CA GLN A 80 -44.65 4.59 19.37
C GLN A 80 -45.75 3.85 18.61
N THR A 81 -47.00 4.03 19.08
CA THR A 81 -48.19 3.49 18.39
C THR A 81 -48.55 4.33 17.15
N GLY A 82 -49.28 3.72 16.22
CA GLY A 82 -49.87 4.41 15.05
C GLY A 82 -49.00 4.42 13.81
N TRP A 83 -47.90 3.65 13.77
CA TRP A 83 -47.23 3.29 12.54
C TRP A 83 -47.93 2.14 11.82
N THR A 84 -47.98 2.20 10.52
CA THR A 84 -48.37 1.06 9.69
C THR A 84 -47.30 -0.04 9.75
N ARG A 85 -47.67 -1.27 9.39
CA ARG A 85 -46.69 -2.36 9.33
C ARG A 85 -45.47 -2.00 8.51
N SER A 86 -45.67 -1.45 7.32
CA SER A 86 -44.60 -1.10 6.40
C SER A 86 -43.72 0.09 6.89
N GLU A 87 -44.30 1.04 7.66
CA GLU A 87 -43.52 2.11 8.32
C GLU A 87 -42.64 1.56 9.42
N ARG A 88 -43.17 0.58 10.21
CA ARG A 88 -42.36 -0.12 11.24
C ARG A 88 -41.23 -0.94 10.65
N GLU A 89 -41.51 -1.68 9.58
CA GLU A 89 -40.46 -2.42 8.84
C GLU A 89 -39.31 -1.47 8.39
N THR A 90 -39.63 -0.34 7.77
CA THR A 90 -38.63 0.64 7.35
C THR A 90 -37.86 1.25 8.54
N LEU A 91 -38.54 1.52 9.67
CA LEU A 91 -37.84 1.99 10.89
C LEU A 91 -36.86 0.92 11.40
N SER A 92 -37.35 -0.34 11.51
CA SER A 92 -36.49 -1.44 11.97
C SER A 92 -35.29 -1.68 11.06
N GLU A 93 -35.46 -1.71 9.73
CA GLU A 93 -34.40 -1.82 8.78
C GLU A 93 -33.38 -0.67 8.93
N THR A 94 -33.83 0.59 9.03
CA THR A 94 -32.95 1.74 9.25
C THR A 94 -32.17 1.65 10.56
N ILE A 95 -32.80 1.16 11.64
CA ILE A 95 -32.14 0.96 12.94
C ILE A 95 -31.07 -0.14 12.84
N VAL A 96 -31.39 -1.24 12.17
CA VAL A 96 -30.45 -2.36 11.94
C VAL A 96 -29.25 -1.90 11.15
N ASP A 97 -29.45 -1.22 9.99
CA ASP A 97 -28.36 -0.68 9.16
C ASP A 97 -27.46 0.27 9.95
N LEU A 98 -28.08 1.19 10.69
CA LEU A 98 -27.32 2.19 11.47
C LEU A 98 -26.57 1.55 12.65
N ALA A 99 -27.19 0.57 13.32
CA ALA A 99 -26.54 -0.17 14.41
C ALA A 99 -25.37 -1.01 13.90
N ALA A 100 -25.54 -1.72 12.79
CA ALA A 100 -24.47 -2.50 12.15
C ALA A 100 -23.30 -1.60 11.79
N MET A 101 -23.55 -0.48 11.09
CA MET A 101 -22.51 0.50 10.75
C MET A 101 -21.80 1.04 12.00
N LEU A 102 -22.51 1.38 13.06
CA LEU A 102 -21.90 1.87 14.30
C LEU A 102 -21.06 0.81 15.01
N ILE A 103 -21.45 -0.46 14.97
CA ILE A 103 -20.66 -1.57 15.51
C ILE A 103 -19.33 -1.71 14.75
N GLU A 104 -19.39 -1.66 13.43
CA GLU A 104 -18.21 -1.83 12.57
C GLU A 104 -17.17 -0.73 12.77
N ILE A 105 -17.61 0.53 12.91
CA ILE A 105 -16.71 1.68 13.05
C ILE A 105 -16.42 2.10 14.48
N SER A 106 -17.04 1.44 15.49
CA SER A 106 -16.85 1.80 16.91
C SER A 106 -15.45 1.42 17.38
N LEU A 107 -14.70 2.42 17.85
CA LEU A 107 -13.43 2.22 18.57
C LEU A 107 -13.66 1.96 20.07
N ASN A 108 -14.89 2.08 20.57
CA ASN A 108 -15.25 1.87 21.97
C ASN A 108 -15.94 0.52 22.15
N GLU A 109 -15.17 -0.48 22.58
CA GLU A 109 -15.69 -1.83 22.83
C GLU A 109 -16.82 -1.89 23.84
N ASP A 110 -16.88 -0.95 24.80
CA ASP A 110 -17.92 -0.90 25.84
C ASP A 110 -19.31 -0.56 25.25
N GLU A 111 -19.38 0.08 24.10
CA GLU A 111 -20.65 0.42 23.43
C GLU A 111 -21.20 -0.72 22.56
N ILE A 112 -20.35 -1.63 22.11
CA ILE A 112 -20.71 -2.71 21.19
C ILE A 112 -21.87 -3.58 21.73
N PRO A 113 -21.89 -4.00 23.01
CA PRO A 113 -23.00 -4.80 23.52
C PRO A 113 -24.35 -4.07 23.45
N ALA A 114 -24.38 -2.75 23.71
CA ALA A 114 -25.61 -1.96 23.66
C ALA A 114 -26.08 -1.80 22.19
N LEU A 115 -25.16 -1.60 21.24
CA LEU A 115 -25.46 -1.53 19.81
C LEU A 115 -25.99 -2.86 19.29
N LYS A 116 -25.36 -3.99 19.64
CA LYS A 116 -25.84 -5.35 19.33
C LYS A 116 -27.25 -5.62 19.92
N SER A 117 -27.51 -5.15 21.12
CA SER A 117 -28.85 -5.27 21.73
C SER A 117 -29.91 -4.51 20.93
N LEU A 118 -29.59 -3.31 20.43
CA LEU A 118 -30.49 -2.54 19.56
C LEU A 118 -30.69 -3.22 18.22
N PHE A 119 -29.63 -3.70 17.61
CA PHE A 119 -29.69 -4.49 16.39
C PHE A 119 -30.62 -5.69 16.55
N ASN A 120 -30.37 -6.54 17.56
CA ASN A 120 -31.14 -7.76 17.83
C ASN A 120 -32.60 -7.50 18.18
N LYS A 121 -32.93 -6.32 18.75
CA LYS A 121 -34.31 -5.91 19.03
C LYS A 121 -35.12 -5.67 17.75
N HIS A 122 -34.47 -5.20 16.67
CA HIS A 122 -35.14 -4.79 15.45
C HIS A 122 -34.89 -5.73 14.26
N SER A 123 -33.91 -6.61 14.35
CA SER A 123 -33.62 -7.64 13.34
C SER A 123 -34.32 -8.95 13.66
N THR A 124 -34.56 -9.77 12.62
CA THR A 124 -35.07 -11.15 12.75
C THR A 124 -33.96 -12.17 13.02
N VAL A 125 -32.71 -11.80 12.75
CA VAL A 125 -31.52 -12.60 12.99
C VAL A 125 -30.62 -11.83 13.95
N ASP A 126 -29.96 -12.49 14.89
CA ASP A 126 -29.00 -11.82 15.76
C ASP A 126 -27.71 -11.45 15.03
N PHE A 127 -27.09 -10.36 15.48
CA PHE A 127 -25.89 -9.78 14.85
C PHE A 127 -24.76 -10.80 14.65
N ASP A 128 -24.47 -11.59 15.69
CA ASP A 128 -23.33 -12.53 15.63
C ASP A 128 -23.60 -13.70 14.67
N SER A 129 -24.88 -14.07 14.48
CA SER A 129 -25.29 -15.07 13.48
C SER A 129 -25.22 -14.51 12.07
N GLU A 130 -25.65 -13.26 11.87
CA GLU A 130 -25.57 -12.59 10.57
C GLU A 130 -24.14 -12.38 10.13
N ALA A 131 -23.26 -11.91 11.03
CA ALA A 131 -21.83 -11.78 10.79
C ALA A 131 -21.17 -13.11 10.39
N ARG A 132 -21.49 -14.21 11.08
CA ARG A 132 -21.01 -15.55 10.71
C ARG A 132 -21.48 -15.99 9.33
N HIS A 133 -22.76 -15.76 9.00
CA HIS A 133 -23.27 -16.08 7.66
C HIS A 133 -22.59 -15.24 6.56
N GLY A 134 -22.32 -13.96 6.83
CA GLY A 134 -21.58 -13.08 5.93
C GLY A 134 -20.17 -13.60 5.66
N LEU A 135 -19.42 -13.97 6.71
CA LEU A 135 -18.07 -14.55 6.58
C LEU A 135 -18.08 -15.87 5.81
N GLN A 136 -19.08 -16.74 6.04
CA GLN A 136 -19.21 -17.99 5.28
C GLN A 136 -19.52 -17.74 3.80
N ALA A 137 -20.38 -16.77 3.50
CA ALA A 137 -20.69 -16.39 2.14
C ALA A 137 -19.46 -15.80 1.42
N MET A 138 -18.69 -14.95 2.10
CA MET A 138 -17.44 -14.38 1.59
C MET A 138 -16.39 -15.48 1.33
N LYS A 139 -16.23 -16.43 2.26
CA LYS A 139 -15.37 -17.59 2.10
C LYS A 139 -15.76 -18.40 0.84
N GLY A 140 -17.04 -18.74 0.70
CA GLY A 140 -17.52 -19.49 -0.47
C GLY A 140 -17.32 -18.76 -1.80
N LEU A 141 -17.53 -17.44 -1.82
CA LEU A 141 -17.26 -16.61 -2.99
C LEU A 141 -15.76 -16.58 -3.33
N PHE A 142 -14.92 -16.41 -2.32
CA PHE A 142 -13.46 -16.42 -2.50
C PHE A 142 -12.96 -17.77 -3.03
N GLU A 143 -13.45 -18.89 -2.50
CA GLU A 143 -13.15 -20.25 -2.97
C GLU A 143 -13.60 -20.44 -4.44
N ALA A 144 -14.80 -19.96 -4.79
CA ALA A 144 -15.33 -20.07 -6.14
C ALA A 144 -14.50 -19.26 -7.17
N ILE A 145 -14.02 -18.08 -6.80
CA ILE A 145 -13.24 -17.20 -7.69
C ILE A 145 -11.77 -17.64 -7.78
N SER A 146 -11.14 -17.97 -6.64
CA SER A 146 -9.71 -18.30 -6.57
C SER A 146 -9.40 -19.77 -6.89
N GLY A 147 -10.39 -20.66 -6.77
CA GLY A 147 -10.22 -22.11 -6.88
C GLY A 147 -9.35 -22.68 -5.75
N LEU A 148 -9.24 -21.96 -4.63
CA LEU A 148 -8.55 -22.39 -3.40
C LEU A 148 -9.57 -23.07 -2.49
N ASP A 149 -9.14 -24.08 -1.76
CA ASP A 149 -9.90 -24.74 -0.69
C ASP A 149 -9.42 -24.18 0.65
N LEU A 150 -10.26 -23.40 1.34
CA LEU A 150 -9.93 -22.81 2.63
C LEU A 150 -10.30 -23.69 3.83
N GLY A 151 -10.72 -24.93 3.57
CA GLY A 151 -11.10 -25.93 4.58
C GLY A 151 -12.58 -25.81 5.01
N ASP A 152 -13.08 -26.85 5.67
CA ASP A 152 -14.49 -26.93 6.09
C ASP A 152 -14.78 -26.18 7.42
N ASP A 153 -13.73 -25.77 8.13
CA ASP A 153 -13.89 -25.10 9.42
C ASP A 153 -14.47 -23.68 9.27
N ASP A 154 -15.30 -23.29 10.22
CA ASP A 154 -15.83 -21.93 10.33
C ASP A 154 -14.68 -20.93 10.50
N VAL A 155 -14.80 -19.79 9.82
CA VAL A 155 -13.85 -18.67 9.93
C VAL A 155 -14.40 -17.70 10.96
N ALA A 156 -13.56 -17.31 11.92
CA ALA A 156 -14.00 -16.45 13.02
C ALA A 156 -13.88 -14.94 12.67
N SER A 157 -13.05 -14.58 11.68
CA SER A 157 -12.83 -13.17 11.26
C SER A 157 -12.35 -13.08 9.81
N GLU A 158 -12.47 -11.88 9.23
CA GLU A 158 -11.91 -11.59 7.89
C GLU A 158 -10.38 -11.75 7.87
N ASP A 159 -9.69 -11.37 8.93
CA ASP A 159 -8.24 -11.55 9.06
C ASP A 159 -7.85 -13.03 9.00
N GLU A 160 -8.61 -13.90 9.65
CA GLU A 160 -8.39 -15.33 9.57
C GLU A 160 -8.64 -15.87 8.15
N LEU A 161 -9.68 -15.37 7.49
CA LEU A 161 -9.97 -15.71 6.10
C LEU A 161 -8.80 -15.33 5.18
N MET A 162 -8.29 -14.11 5.33
CA MET A 162 -7.16 -13.62 4.55
C MET A 162 -5.86 -14.39 4.85
N GLN A 163 -5.60 -14.72 6.11
CA GLN A 163 -4.44 -15.55 6.49
C GLN A 163 -4.52 -16.94 5.87
N ARG A 164 -5.69 -17.60 5.93
CA ARG A 164 -5.92 -18.90 5.29
C ARG A 164 -5.72 -18.83 3.79
N ALA A 165 -6.24 -17.78 3.14
CA ALA A 165 -6.08 -17.53 1.72
C ALA A 165 -4.61 -17.36 1.32
N GLN A 166 -3.87 -16.53 2.04
CA GLN A 166 -2.43 -16.32 1.81
C GLN A 166 -1.63 -17.62 2.01
N ALA A 167 -1.90 -18.38 3.07
CA ALA A 167 -1.23 -19.64 3.33
C ALA A 167 -1.47 -20.65 2.18
N GLN A 168 -2.68 -20.72 1.64
CA GLN A 168 -3.01 -21.60 0.50
C GLN A 168 -2.36 -21.12 -0.80
N MET A 169 -2.30 -19.81 -1.05
CA MET A 169 -1.58 -19.25 -2.21
C MET A 169 -0.09 -19.62 -2.16
N HIS A 170 0.57 -19.41 -1.02
CA HIS A 170 1.97 -19.78 -0.84
C HIS A 170 2.21 -21.30 -0.97
N ALA A 171 1.28 -22.13 -0.46
CA ALA A 171 1.37 -23.57 -0.62
C ALA A 171 1.22 -24.02 -2.09
N ARG A 172 0.42 -23.32 -2.87
CA ARG A 172 0.23 -23.56 -4.30
C ARG A 172 1.45 -23.15 -5.12
N ASP A 173 2.02 -21.98 -4.84
CA ASP A 173 3.23 -21.48 -5.50
C ASP A 173 4.44 -22.40 -5.18
N GLY A 174 4.60 -22.83 -3.94
CA GLY A 174 5.62 -23.79 -3.56
C GLY A 174 5.43 -25.20 -4.18
N ARG A 175 4.20 -25.57 -4.60
CA ARG A 175 3.94 -26.80 -5.35
C ARG A 175 4.20 -26.65 -6.84
N ALA A 176 4.02 -25.46 -7.41
CA ALA A 176 4.27 -25.21 -8.82
C ALA A 176 5.77 -25.29 -9.18
N GLU A 177 6.67 -25.13 -8.21
CA GLU A 177 8.12 -25.31 -8.39
C GLU A 177 8.57 -26.76 -8.34
N GLN A 178 7.70 -27.74 -8.05
CA GLN A 178 8.04 -29.15 -8.14
C GLN A 178 7.58 -29.74 -9.49
N PRO A 179 8.49 -30.11 -10.39
CA PRO A 179 8.10 -30.72 -11.66
C PRO A 179 7.48 -32.11 -11.41
N ALA A 180 6.27 -32.29 -11.95
CA ALA A 180 5.50 -33.52 -11.90
C ALA A 180 6.33 -34.71 -12.41
N GLY A 181 6.83 -35.55 -11.51
CA GLY A 181 7.43 -36.83 -11.80
C GLY A 181 6.38 -37.95 -11.66
N ARG A 182 5.84 -38.41 -12.79
CA ARG A 182 5.10 -39.67 -12.86
C ARG A 182 6.05 -40.85 -12.50
N GLY A 183 5.64 -41.70 -11.59
CA GLY A 183 6.33 -43.00 -11.41
C GLY A 183 5.93 -43.73 -10.15
N ALA A 184 5.23 -44.80 -10.31
CA ALA A 184 4.72 -45.74 -9.33
C ALA A 184 5.69 -46.16 -8.23
N ALA A 185 5.13 -46.45 -7.06
CA ALA A 185 5.80 -46.97 -5.87
C ALA A 185 6.41 -48.34 -6.08
N VAL A 186 7.67 -48.50 -5.58
CA VAL A 186 8.21 -49.80 -5.09
C VAL A 186 9.04 -49.48 -3.84
N PRO A 187 8.85 -50.15 -2.70
CA PRO A 187 9.59 -49.92 -1.48
C PRO A 187 10.88 -50.73 -1.45
N GLY A 188 11.99 -50.10 -1.22
CA GLY A 188 13.23 -50.83 -0.95
C GLY A 188 14.50 -50.02 -1.14
N GLY A 189 15.10 -49.58 -0.03
CA GLY A 189 16.54 -49.58 0.16
C GLY A 189 17.42 -48.51 -0.42
N ALA A 190 18.22 -47.91 0.49
CA ALA A 190 19.50 -47.27 0.29
C ALA A 190 19.53 -45.78 -0.04
N ALA A 191 20.05 -45.02 0.92
CA ALA A 191 20.55 -43.69 0.81
C ALA A 191 21.43 -43.51 -0.44
N ARG A 192 20.93 -42.80 -1.45
CA ARG A 192 21.73 -42.34 -2.57
C ARG A 192 21.93 -40.84 -2.48
N ASN A 193 23.20 -40.47 -2.30
CA ASN A 193 23.82 -39.18 -2.57
C ASN A 193 22.94 -38.26 -3.44
N ARG A 194 22.52 -37.14 -2.87
CA ARG A 194 22.01 -35.98 -3.64
C ARG A 194 23.19 -35.44 -4.45
N SER A 195 23.39 -35.95 -5.64
CA SER A 195 24.27 -35.31 -6.61
C SER A 195 23.71 -33.93 -6.91
N ALA A 196 24.50 -32.91 -6.59
CA ALA A 196 24.21 -31.53 -6.89
C ALA A 196 23.79 -31.39 -8.37
N ARG A 197 22.55 -30.99 -8.61
CA ARG A 197 22.00 -30.72 -9.95
C ARG A 197 22.86 -29.66 -10.58
N ARG A 198 23.49 -29.92 -11.71
CA ARG A 198 24.27 -28.91 -12.45
C ARG A 198 23.38 -27.72 -12.73
N PRO A 199 23.80 -26.47 -12.37
CA PRO A 199 23.03 -25.28 -12.60
C PRO A 199 22.67 -25.12 -14.08
N SER A 200 21.46 -24.62 -14.37
CA SER A 200 21.03 -24.40 -15.75
C SER A 200 21.90 -23.30 -16.41
N LYS A 201 21.99 -23.32 -17.75
CA LYS A 201 22.72 -22.25 -18.48
C LYS A 201 22.23 -20.86 -18.13
N ALA A 202 20.92 -20.70 -17.80
CA ALA A 202 20.32 -19.44 -17.37
C ALA A 202 20.76 -19.06 -15.94
N GLN A 203 20.90 -20.06 -15.03
CA GLN A 203 21.43 -19.83 -13.69
C GLN A 203 22.90 -19.43 -13.71
N LEU A 204 23.74 -20.14 -14.49
CA LEU A 204 25.16 -19.81 -14.67
C LEU A 204 25.34 -18.39 -15.23
N LYS A 205 24.49 -17.99 -16.19
CA LYS A 205 24.53 -16.65 -16.77
C LYS A 205 24.15 -15.58 -15.74
N ARG A 206 23.13 -15.81 -14.92
CA ARG A 206 22.73 -14.89 -13.84
C ARG A 206 23.82 -14.77 -12.77
N GLU A 207 24.45 -15.88 -12.38
CA GLU A 207 25.56 -15.85 -11.41
C GLU A 207 26.80 -15.12 -11.96
N GLU A 208 27.09 -15.27 -13.24
CA GLU A 208 28.17 -14.54 -13.92
C GLU A 208 27.87 -13.03 -13.98
N GLU A 209 26.65 -12.64 -14.36
CA GLU A 209 26.18 -11.27 -14.36
C GLU A 209 26.24 -10.66 -12.94
N ALA A 210 25.79 -11.36 -11.90
CA ALA A 210 25.87 -10.92 -10.51
C ALA A 210 27.32 -10.73 -10.03
N ARG A 211 28.25 -11.62 -10.42
CA ARG A 211 29.68 -11.45 -10.11
C ARG A 211 30.29 -10.23 -10.78
N GLN A 212 29.96 -9.98 -12.05
CA GLN A 212 30.44 -8.83 -12.79
C GLN A 212 29.90 -7.52 -12.22
N ILE A 213 28.64 -7.48 -11.79
CA ILE A 213 28.03 -6.35 -11.09
C ILE A 213 28.79 -6.04 -9.79
N THR A 214 29.01 -7.07 -8.96
CA THR A 214 29.77 -6.92 -7.70
C THR A 214 31.19 -6.44 -7.95
N GLN A 215 31.84 -6.88 -9.02
CA GLN A 215 33.17 -6.44 -9.39
C GLN A 215 33.17 -4.95 -9.79
N THR A 216 32.15 -4.51 -10.50
CA THR A 216 32.00 -3.11 -10.93
C THR A 216 31.84 -2.16 -9.74
N VAL A 217 31.00 -2.51 -8.77
CA VAL A 217 30.83 -1.75 -7.52
C VAL A 217 32.15 -1.69 -6.73
N ARG A 218 32.85 -2.83 -6.63
CA ARG A 218 34.17 -2.90 -5.97
C ARG A 218 35.24 -2.02 -6.66
N GLU A 219 35.21 -1.92 -7.97
CA GLU A 219 36.13 -1.05 -8.71
C GLU A 219 35.92 0.43 -8.41
N VAL A 220 34.67 0.89 -8.41
CA VAL A 220 34.28 2.25 -8.00
C VAL A 220 34.69 2.52 -6.56
N PHE A 221 34.36 1.61 -5.64
CA PHE A 221 34.75 1.70 -4.23
C PHE A 221 36.26 1.83 -4.05
N ARG A 222 37.06 0.98 -4.72
CA ARG A 222 38.55 1.02 -4.63
C ARG A 222 39.11 2.36 -5.08
N LYS A 223 38.57 2.94 -6.15
CA LYS A 223 38.98 4.26 -6.62
C LYS A 223 38.71 5.34 -5.58
N LEU A 224 37.48 5.33 -5.01
CA LEU A 224 37.10 6.25 -3.94
C LEU A 224 37.95 6.08 -2.68
N ALA A 225 38.14 4.85 -2.23
CA ALA A 225 38.96 4.55 -1.06
C ALA A 225 40.40 4.98 -1.23
N SER A 226 40.98 4.81 -2.43
CA SER A 226 42.36 5.29 -2.76
C SER A 226 42.47 6.80 -2.74
N ALA A 227 41.42 7.52 -3.20
CA ALA A 227 41.40 8.98 -3.22
C ALA A 227 41.21 9.60 -1.83
N LEU A 228 40.40 8.96 -1.02
CA LEU A 228 40.03 9.43 0.32
C LEU A 228 40.91 8.88 1.43
N HIS A 229 42.02 8.22 1.09
CA HIS A 229 42.91 7.65 2.11
C HIS A 229 43.43 8.75 3.05
N PRO A 230 43.31 8.63 4.37
CA PRO A 230 43.69 9.66 5.33
C PRO A 230 45.18 10.01 5.28
N ASP A 231 46.07 9.10 4.82
CA ASP A 231 47.49 9.34 4.66
C ASP A 231 47.79 10.34 3.53
N ARG A 232 46.82 10.66 2.67
CA ARG A 232 46.93 11.66 1.60
C ARG A 232 46.38 13.03 2.02
N ALA A 233 46.03 13.19 3.31
CA ALA A 233 45.56 14.46 3.80
C ALA A 233 46.73 15.48 3.92
N THR A 234 46.45 16.71 3.54
CA THR A 234 47.42 17.81 3.60
C THR A 234 47.48 18.49 4.96
N ASP A 235 46.35 18.45 5.71
CA ASP A 235 46.18 18.98 7.04
C ASP A 235 45.13 18.20 7.85
N ASP A 236 44.91 18.58 9.12
CA ASP A 236 43.94 17.90 9.99
C ASP A 236 42.48 18.17 9.59
N ALA A 237 42.19 19.31 8.96
CA ALA A 237 40.86 19.62 8.43
C ALA A 237 40.53 18.74 7.19
N ASP A 238 41.49 18.60 6.28
CA ASP A 238 41.38 17.71 5.11
C ASP A 238 41.25 16.24 5.54
N ARG A 239 41.99 15.84 6.60
CA ARG A 239 41.88 14.49 7.19
C ARG A 239 40.48 14.22 7.74
N SER A 240 39.89 15.18 8.44
CA SER A 240 38.52 15.07 8.96
C SER A 240 37.50 15.00 7.83
N ALA A 241 37.63 15.84 6.81
CA ALA A 241 36.77 15.85 5.65
C ALA A 241 36.83 14.51 4.88
N LYS A 242 38.03 13.99 4.62
CA LYS A 242 38.25 12.70 3.97
C LYS A 242 37.68 11.53 4.79
N THR A 243 37.79 11.58 6.11
CA THR A 243 37.22 10.57 7.00
C THR A 243 35.70 10.56 6.90
N THR A 244 35.05 11.72 6.93
CA THR A 244 33.59 11.83 6.80
C THR A 244 33.10 11.34 5.44
N MET A 245 33.84 11.69 4.35
CA MET A 245 33.54 11.19 3.02
C MET A 245 33.71 9.68 2.92
N MET A 246 34.75 9.11 3.52
CA MET A 246 34.97 7.67 3.54
C MET A 246 33.87 6.91 4.26
N GLN A 247 33.31 7.47 5.35
CA GLN A 247 32.13 6.89 6.00
C GLN A 247 30.91 6.85 5.08
N ARG A 248 30.70 7.90 4.26
CA ARG A 248 29.62 7.92 3.26
C ARG A 248 29.85 6.86 2.17
N VAL A 249 31.10 6.73 1.73
CA VAL A 249 31.50 5.70 0.73
C VAL A 249 31.24 4.29 1.27
N ASN A 250 31.63 4.02 2.53
CA ASN A 250 31.41 2.72 3.15
C ASN A 250 29.91 2.38 3.23
N ARG A 251 29.06 3.31 3.69
CA ARG A 251 27.60 3.11 3.75
C ARG A 251 27.00 2.83 2.36
N ALA A 252 27.45 3.60 1.34
CA ALA A 252 26.97 3.39 -0.02
C ALA A 252 27.41 2.03 -0.58
N TYR A 253 28.62 1.57 -0.22
CA TYR A 253 29.14 0.26 -0.62
C TYR A 253 28.40 -0.89 0.07
N GLU A 254 28.18 -0.80 1.38
CA GLU A 254 27.42 -1.79 2.16
C GLU A 254 25.98 -1.95 1.65
N ALA A 255 25.38 -0.82 1.24
CA ALA A 255 24.06 -0.79 0.63
C ALA A 255 24.04 -1.17 -0.87
N ASN A 256 25.17 -1.58 -1.48
CA ASN A 256 25.30 -1.79 -2.92
C ASN A 256 24.79 -0.63 -3.79
N ASN A 257 24.77 0.60 -3.26
CA ASN A 257 24.20 1.77 -3.90
C ASN A 257 25.23 2.40 -4.87
N LEU A 258 25.25 1.90 -6.11
CA LEU A 258 26.16 2.38 -7.15
C LEU A 258 25.99 3.86 -7.43
N LEU A 259 24.74 4.35 -7.45
CA LEU A 259 24.49 5.76 -7.76
C LEU A 259 25.10 6.67 -6.71
N ALA A 260 24.93 6.34 -5.40
CA ALA A 260 25.59 7.09 -4.33
C ALA A 260 27.11 7.06 -4.42
N LEU A 261 27.70 5.93 -4.83
CA LEU A 261 29.14 5.83 -5.08
C LEU A 261 29.58 6.70 -6.26
N LEU A 262 28.83 6.73 -7.36
CA LEU A 262 29.11 7.58 -8.52
C LEU A 262 28.92 9.07 -8.19
N GLU A 263 27.91 9.43 -7.41
CA GLU A 263 27.71 10.79 -6.90
C GLU A 263 28.88 11.26 -6.02
N LEU A 264 29.34 10.40 -5.11
CA LEU A 264 30.50 10.67 -4.27
C LEU A 264 31.78 10.80 -5.10
N GLN A 265 31.93 9.98 -6.15
CA GLN A 265 33.02 10.07 -7.08
C GLN A 265 33.02 11.42 -7.84
N LEU A 266 31.84 11.90 -8.21
CA LEU A 266 31.68 13.22 -8.83
C LEU A 266 32.00 14.37 -7.83
N GLU A 267 31.57 14.25 -6.57
CA GLU A 267 31.79 15.24 -5.51
C GLU A 267 33.31 15.45 -5.22
N ILE A 268 34.12 14.41 -5.40
CA ILE A 268 35.58 14.44 -5.19
C ILE A 268 36.32 14.92 -6.45
N GLU A 269 35.60 15.37 -7.48
CA GLU A 269 36.13 15.78 -8.78
C GLU A 269 36.98 14.70 -9.52
N GLN A 270 36.80 13.43 -9.12
CA GLN A 270 37.51 12.30 -9.75
C GLN A 270 36.68 11.58 -10.81
N VAL A 271 35.48 12.04 -11.12
CA VAL A 271 34.72 11.54 -12.26
C VAL A 271 35.10 12.34 -13.48
N ASP A 272 35.92 11.74 -14.27
CA ASP A 272 36.00 12.05 -15.67
C ASP A 272 34.67 11.60 -16.32
N ARG A 273 33.76 12.55 -16.62
CA ARG A 273 32.50 12.29 -17.38
C ARG A 273 32.81 11.55 -18.67
N ASP A 274 34.01 11.83 -19.23
CA ASP A 274 34.53 11.16 -20.38
C ASP A 274 34.85 9.69 -20.09
N HIS A 275 35.14 9.32 -18.84
CA HIS A 275 35.38 7.94 -18.46
C HIS A 275 34.12 7.06 -18.53
N ILE A 276 32.95 7.58 -18.14
CA ILE A 276 31.67 6.89 -18.30
C ILE A 276 31.23 6.94 -19.76
N ALA A 277 31.42 8.05 -20.43
CA ALA A 277 31.09 8.20 -21.84
C ALA A 277 31.92 7.26 -22.73
N ASN A 278 33.20 7.03 -22.39
CA ASN A 278 34.12 6.15 -23.12
C ASN A 278 34.16 4.71 -22.52
N ALA A 279 33.32 4.40 -21.53
CA ALA A 279 33.28 3.06 -20.95
C ALA A 279 32.81 2.01 -21.99
N PRO A 280 33.36 0.80 -21.96
CA PRO A 280 32.90 -0.29 -22.82
C PRO A 280 31.40 -0.49 -22.66
N ALA A 281 30.69 -0.81 -23.74
CA ALA A 281 29.22 -0.98 -23.74
C ALA A 281 28.74 -1.98 -22.69
N GLU A 282 29.51 -3.03 -22.39
CA GLU A 282 29.25 -4.01 -21.35
C GLU A 282 29.23 -3.37 -19.95
N ARG A 283 30.17 -2.47 -19.65
CA ARG A 283 30.21 -1.76 -18.36
C ARG A 283 29.02 -0.83 -18.19
N VAL A 284 28.64 -0.08 -19.23
CA VAL A 284 27.43 0.76 -19.21
C VAL A 284 26.18 -0.09 -19.02
N ARG A 285 26.13 -1.28 -19.59
CA ARG A 285 25.02 -2.22 -19.42
C ARG A 285 24.89 -2.70 -17.96
N HIS A 286 26.02 -2.99 -17.28
CA HIS A 286 26.02 -3.34 -15.86
C HIS A 286 25.57 -2.16 -14.97
N PHE A 287 26.00 -0.93 -15.29
CA PHE A 287 25.48 0.26 -14.60
C PHE A 287 23.96 0.39 -14.77
N ASN A 288 23.46 0.17 -15.98
CA ASN A 288 22.03 0.22 -16.27
C ASN A 288 21.21 -0.82 -15.47
N GLN A 289 21.79 -2.01 -15.25
CA GLN A 289 21.14 -3.05 -14.42
C GLN A 289 21.02 -2.59 -12.97
N LEU A 290 22.12 -2.15 -12.35
CA LEU A 290 22.13 -1.66 -10.97
C LEU A 290 21.21 -0.45 -10.75
N LEU A 291 21.22 0.50 -11.70
CA LEU A 291 20.34 1.65 -11.64
C LEU A 291 18.86 1.26 -11.80
N ALA A 292 18.58 0.23 -12.59
CA ALA A 292 17.21 -0.28 -12.75
C ALA A 292 16.72 -0.97 -11.47
N GLU A 293 17.58 -1.74 -10.78
CA GLU A 293 17.30 -2.35 -9.49
C GLU A 293 17.02 -1.28 -8.42
N GLN A 294 17.87 -0.25 -8.33
CA GLN A 294 17.66 0.87 -7.41
C GLN A 294 16.39 1.68 -7.70
N LEU A 295 16.05 1.85 -8.98
CA LEU A 295 14.78 2.48 -9.36
C LEU A 295 13.59 1.64 -8.91
N GLN A 296 13.67 0.33 -9.05
CA GLN A 296 12.63 -0.59 -8.62
C GLN A 296 12.44 -0.54 -7.09
N GLU A 297 13.53 -0.56 -6.32
CA GLU A 297 13.47 -0.41 -4.85
C GLU A 297 12.79 0.90 -4.42
N LEU A 298 13.17 2.04 -5.04
CA LEU A 298 12.55 3.33 -4.76
C LEU A 298 11.05 3.36 -5.13
N GLN A 299 10.68 2.73 -6.25
CA GLN A 299 9.28 2.64 -6.69
C GLN A 299 8.47 1.79 -5.72
N GLN A 300 9.04 0.70 -5.22
CA GLN A 300 8.40 -0.17 -4.25
C GLN A 300 8.21 0.53 -2.90
N GLU A 301 9.24 1.28 -2.43
CA GLU A 301 9.11 2.09 -1.21
C GLU A 301 7.99 3.15 -1.33
N ILE A 302 7.88 3.81 -2.50
CA ILE A 302 6.81 4.78 -2.77
C ILE A 302 5.43 4.09 -2.78
N GLU A 303 5.32 2.93 -3.42
CA GLU A 303 4.08 2.15 -3.48
C GLU A 303 3.63 1.71 -2.09
N ASP A 304 4.56 1.22 -1.26
CA ASP A 304 4.29 0.84 0.14
C ASP A 304 3.81 2.03 0.98
N ILE A 305 4.33 3.23 0.72
CA ILE A 305 3.86 4.46 1.38
C ILE A 305 2.45 4.82 0.91
N GLU A 306 2.19 4.75 -0.40
CA GLU A 306 0.90 5.05 -1.00
C GLU A 306 -0.19 4.09 -0.48
N ILE A 307 0.09 2.79 -0.43
CA ILE A 307 -0.83 1.79 0.12
C ILE A 307 -1.14 2.08 1.59
N ARG A 308 -0.11 2.24 2.43
CA ARG A 308 -0.30 2.56 3.85
C ARG A 308 -1.07 3.85 4.07
N PHE A 309 -0.86 4.86 3.24
CA PHE A 309 -1.62 6.12 3.30
C PHE A 309 -3.09 5.88 2.96
N CYS A 310 -3.39 5.12 1.91
CA CYS A 310 -4.75 4.80 1.51
C CYS A 310 -5.48 3.99 2.58
N ASP A 311 -4.81 2.98 3.14
CA ASP A 311 -5.38 2.13 4.20
C ASP A 311 -5.63 2.93 5.48
N GLN A 312 -4.68 3.78 5.88
CA GLN A 312 -4.78 4.57 7.11
C GLN A 312 -5.90 5.62 7.08
N TYR A 313 -6.15 6.22 5.92
CA TYR A 313 -7.12 7.31 5.75
C TYR A 313 -8.33 6.92 4.91
N PHE A 314 -8.50 5.63 4.60
CA PHE A 314 -9.60 5.09 3.80
C PHE A 314 -9.81 5.81 2.47
N VAL A 315 -8.69 6.21 1.83
CA VAL A 315 -8.72 6.93 0.56
C VAL A 315 -8.88 5.95 -0.59
N ILE A 316 -10.03 5.99 -1.25
CA ILE A 316 -10.28 5.22 -2.48
C ILE A 316 -9.64 5.98 -3.65
N VAL A 317 -8.70 5.34 -4.35
CA VAL A 317 -7.93 5.99 -5.41
C VAL A 317 -8.22 5.38 -6.75
N ASP A 318 -8.90 6.13 -7.60
CA ASP A 318 -9.04 5.79 -9.03
C ASP A 318 -7.77 6.08 -9.84
N ARG A 319 -6.87 6.92 -9.30
CA ARG A 319 -5.66 7.40 -9.95
C ARG A 319 -4.52 7.51 -8.95
N ARG A 320 -3.28 7.42 -9.47
CA ARG A 320 -2.08 7.61 -8.66
C ARG A 320 -2.10 8.93 -7.90
N LEU A 321 -1.95 8.87 -6.57
CA LEU A 321 -1.93 10.05 -5.70
C LEU A 321 -0.76 10.97 -6.03
N ASP A 322 -1.03 12.28 -5.95
CA ASP A 322 0.01 13.31 -6.03
C ASP A 322 0.34 13.80 -4.62
N PRO A 323 1.50 13.42 -4.05
CA PRO A 323 1.84 13.78 -2.68
C PRO A 323 1.91 15.29 -2.43
N ALA A 324 2.05 16.10 -3.48
CA ALA A 324 2.02 17.56 -3.36
C ALA A 324 0.59 18.13 -3.24
N LYS A 325 -0.44 17.31 -3.45
CA LYS A 325 -1.85 17.73 -3.51
C LYS A 325 -2.75 17.01 -2.52
N LEU A 326 -2.20 16.41 -1.48
CA LEU A 326 -2.96 15.66 -0.46
C LEU A 326 -4.01 16.54 0.26
N THR A 327 -3.80 17.86 0.34
CA THR A 327 -4.79 18.79 0.91
C THR A 327 -6.14 18.76 0.21
N ARG A 328 -6.20 18.36 -1.06
CA ARG A 328 -7.48 18.21 -1.78
C ARG A 328 -8.31 17.07 -1.21
N VAL A 329 -7.68 15.98 -0.82
CA VAL A 329 -8.36 14.85 -0.16
C VAL A 329 -9.04 15.36 1.12
N LEU A 330 -8.31 16.10 1.97
CA LEU A 330 -8.89 16.70 3.19
C LEU A 330 -10.05 17.67 2.91
N ASP A 331 -9.99 18.44 1.85
CA ASP A 331 -11.06 19.37 1.51
C ASP A 331 -12.31 18.65 1.03
N ASP A 332 -12.14 17.52 0.32
CA ASP A 332 -13.23 16.64 -0.09
C ASP A 332 -13.85 15.95 1.13
N ASP A 333 -13.04 15.34 2.01
CA ASP A 333 -13.50 14.69 3.25
C ASP A 333 -14.29 15.66 4.14
N VAL A 334 -13.77 16.87 4.37
CA VAL A 334 -14.46 17.90 5.17
C VAL A 334 -15.80 18.29 4.55
N ARG A 335 -15.88 18.38 3.22
CA ARG A 335 -17.12 18.70 2.51
C ARG A 335 -18.14 17.59 2.68
N ASP A 336 -17.72 16.36 2.52
CA ASP A 336 -18.59 15.18 2.56
C ASP A 336 -19.09 14.93 3.99
N LEU A 337 -18.24 15.06 5.01
CA LEU A 337 -18.64 14.97 6.41
C LEU A 337 -19.65 16.06 6.80
N ARG A 338 -19.46 17.31 6.36
CA ARG A 338 -20.41 18.39 6.61
C ARG A 338 -21.74 18.17 5.88
N ALA A 339 -21.68 17.62 4.66
CA ALA A 339 -22.88 17.24 3.93
C ALA A 339 -23.66 16.14 4.66
N ALA A 340 -22.97 15.11 5.15
CA ALA A 340 -23.52 14.02 5.95
C ALA A 340 -24.18 14.55 7.24
N GLN A 341 -23.50 15.39 8.01
CA GLN A 341 -24.08 16.04 9.19
C GLN A 341 -25.32 16.84 8.87
N SER A 342 -25.27 17.65 7.79
CA SER A 342 -26.42 18.46 7.36
C SER A 342 -27.61 17.59 6.96
N MET A 343 -27.37 16.48 6.27
CA MET A 343 -28.40 15.51 5.87
C MET A 343 -29.01 14.85 7.09
N GLN A 344 -28.20 14.33 8.01
CA GLN A 344 -28.66 13.73 9.25
C GLN A 344 -29.46 14.69 10.12
N GLY A 345 -29.00 15.94 10.26
CA GLY A 345 -29.74 16.96 10.98
C GLY A 345 -31.11 17.30 10.35
N ARG A 346 -31.25 17.20 9.03
CA ARG A 346 -32.55 17.30 8.35
C ARG A 346 -33.44 16.09 8.65
N ASP A 347 -32.91 14.90 8.57
CA ASP A 347 -33.65 13.65 8.80
C ASP A 347 -34.15 13.56 10.25
N ARG A 348 -33.34 13.95 11.24
CA ARG A 348 -33.76 14.04 12.65
C ARG A 348 -34.92 15.00 12.80
N LYS A 349 -34.90 16.18 12.17
CA LYS A 349 -36.03 17.13 12.21
C LYS A 349 -37.29 16.57 11.60
N MET A 350 -37.19 15.70 10.58
CA MET A 350 -38.35 15.08 9.96
C MET A 350 -39.10 14.10 10.92
N LEU A 351 -38.40 13.51 11.90
CA LEU A 351 -39.05 12.62 12.91
C LEU A 351 -39.79 13.37 13.99
N LEU A 352 -39.62 14.68 14.17
CA LEU A 352 -40.23 15.45 15.21
C LEU A 352 -41.77 15.53 15.06
N ASP A 353 -42.28 15.49 13.83
CA ASP A 353 -43.70 15.47 13.56
C ASP A 353 -44.11 14.28 12.68
N ARG A 354 -45.27 13.70 12.97
CA ARG A 354 -45.78 12.48 12.35
C ARG A 354 -45.96 12.57 10.82
N PRO A 355 -46.56 13.64 10.28
CA PRO A 355 -46.66 13.81 8.83
C PRO A 355 -45.33 13.85 8.10
N SER A 356 -44.35 14.54 8.68
CA SER A 356 -42.99 14.64 8.11
C SER A 356 -42.23 13.30 8.21
N ALA A 357 -42.37 12.62 9.36
CA ALA A 357 -41.79 11.29 9.56
C ALA A 357 -42.32 10.27 8.53
N ARG A 358 -43.62 10.27 8.22
CA ARG A 358 -44.20 9.40 7.19
C ARG A 358 -43.63 9.70 5.80
N ARG A 359 -43.41 10.98 5.45
CA ARG A 359 -42.80 11.36 4.19
C ARG A 359 -41.34 10.90 4.11
N TRP A 360 -40.60 11.06 5.21
CA TRP A 360 -39.22 10.57 5.32
C TRP A 360 -39.16 9.05 5.17
N LEU A 361 -39.98 8.27 5.88
CA LEU A 361 -40.03 6.82 5.78
C LEU A 361 -40.39 6.33 4.38
N LYS A 362 -41.30 7.03 3.69
CA LYS A 362 -41.61 6.71 2.29
C LYS A 362 -40.43 6.89 1.37
N ARG A 363 -39.66 7.99 1.54
CA ARG A 363 -38.43 8.27 0.79
C ARG A 363 -37.35 7.21 1.12
N ARG A 364 -37.10 6.96 2.40
CA ARG A 364 -36.09 5.99 2.84
C ARG A 364 -36.35 4.59 2.30
N ARG A 365 -37.60 4.16 2.31
CA ARG A 365 -37.97 2.87 1.69
C ARG A 365 -37.70 2.83 0.18
N GLN A 366 -37.89 3.93 -0.51
CA GLN A 366 -37.57 3.98 -1.93
C GLN A 366 -36.07 3.87 -2.15
N GLU A 367 -35.26 4.60 -1.37
CA GLU A 367 -33.79 4.52 -1.38
C GLU A 367 -33.32 3.08 -1.17
N MET A 368 -33.79 2.42 -0.10
CA MET A 368 -33.44 1.00 0.17
C MET A 368 -33.78 0.03 -0.97
N ARG A 369 -34.86 0.31 -1.72
CA ARG A 369 -35.23 -0.52 -2.88
C ARG A 369 -34.34 -0.27 -4.07
N ASP A 370 -33.97 0.99 -4.28
CA ASP A 370 -33.11 1.39 -5.38
C ASP A 370 -31.68 0.82 -5.15
N ASP A 371 -31.16 0.90 -3.92
CA ASP A 371 -29.89 0.30 -3.51
C ASP A 371 -29.89 -1.23 -3.71
N ALA A 372 -30.95 -1.92 -3.29
CA ALA A 372 -31.08 -3.36 -3.48
C ALA A 372 -31.19 -3.80 -4.96
N MET A 373 -31.64 -2.91 -5.87
CA MET A 373 -31.67 -3.21 -7.30
C MET A 373 -30.32 -3.00 -7.97
N ASP A 374 -29.52 -2.05 -7.50
CA ASP A 374 -28.17 -1.80 -8.02
C ASP A 374 -27.20 -2.94 -7.65
N ASP A 375 -27.34 -3.55 -6.47
CA ASP A 375 -26.55 -4.72 -6.05
C ASP A 375 -26.80 -5.98 -6.90
N PHE A 376 -27.96 -6.08 -7.57
CA PHE A 376 -28.27 -7.20 -8.48
C PHE A 376 -27.83 -6.99 -9.92
N THR A 377 -27.23 -5.85 -10.26
CA THR A 377 -26.93 -5.50 -11.68
C THR A 377 -25.46 -5.73 -12.06
N PHE A 378 -24.64 -6.37 -11.20
CA PHE A 378 -23.24 -6.74 -11.48
C PHE A 378 -23.03 -8.23 -11.62
#